data_4756d239c10d57a914cfb6352565c53b
#
_entry.id   4756d239c10d57a914cfb6352565c53b
#
_cell.length_a   1.000
_cell.length_b   1.000
_cell.length_c   1.000
_cell.angle_alpha   90.00
_cell.angle_beta   90.00
_cell.angle_gamma   90.00
#
_symmetry.space_group_name_H-M   'P 1'
#
loop_
_entity.id
_entity.type
_entity.pdbx_description
1 polymer ?
#
loop_
_entity_poly.entity_id
_entity_poly.type
_entity_poly.pdbx_seq_one_letter_code
_entity_poly.pdbx_strand_id
1 'polypeptide(L)'
;FTAWTFAEDERLRYQYDHAGANETSIVMAVRPELVDFSQVKEDESNLIGIAGRHPVRESSEAFGNEILEYTMKTLIAGIEETIGKDKN
;
A
#
# COMPACT_ATOMS: atom_id res chain seq x y z
N PHE A 1 -3.87 14.77 5.81
CA PHE A 1 -4.03 13.54 6.59
C PHE A 1 -3.49 12.35 5.82
N THR A 2 -2.50 11.69 6.40
CA THR A 2 -1.94 10.46 5.84
C THR A 2 -2.28 9.29 6.76
N ALA A 3 -2.99 8.29 6.23
CA ALA A 3 -3.50 7.17 7.03
C ALA A 3 -2.40 6.29 7.62
N TRP A 4 -1.20 6.30 7.03
CA TRP A 4 -0.16 5.34 7.35
C TRP A 4 0.95 5.88 8.25
N THR A 5 1.00 7.18 8.48
CA THR A 5 2.14 7.84 9.16
C THR A 5 2.47 7.26 10.53
N PHE A 6 1.46 6.84 11.27
CA PHE A 6 1.63 6.34 12.63
C PHE A 6 1.47 4.83 12.77
N ALA A 7 1.48 4.09 11.65
CA ALA A 7 1.40 2.64 11.71
C ALA A 7 2.65 2.06 12.37
N GLU A 8 2.47 1.05 13.21
CA GLU A 8 3.60 0.38 13.88
C GLU A 8 4.41 -0.45 12.90
N ASP A 9 3.75 -1.11 11.95
CA ASP A 9 4.42 -1.88 10.91
C ASP A 9 5.09 -0.92 9.93
N GLU A 10 6.42 -1.00 9.82
CA GLU A 10 7.20 -0.16 8.92
C GLU A 10 6.74 -0.28 7.47
N ARG A 11 6.33 -1.47 7.07
CA ARG A 11 5.84 -1.68 5.69
C ARG A 11 4.55 -0.91 5.45
N LEU A 12 3.68 -0.78 6.45
CA LEU A 12 2.44 -0.01 6.34
C LEU A 12 2.71 1.49 6.34
N ARG A 13 3.76 1.95 7.03
CA ARG A 13 4.12 3.36 7.02
C ARG A 13 4.68 3.84 5.70
N TYR A 14 5.35 2.94 4.98
CA TYR A 14 6.00 3.30 3.72
C TYR A 14 5.07 3.01 2.55
N GLN A 15 4.40 4.05 2.07
CA GLN A 15 3.45 3.93 0.96
C GLN A 15 3.84 4.80 -0.25
N TYR A 16 5.11 5.17 -0.32
CA TYR A 16 5.60 6.07 -1.37
C TYR A 16 6.45 5.32 -2.38
N ASP A 17 5.84 4.34 -3.05
CA ASP A 17 6.53 3.64 -4.11
C ASP A 17 5.84 3.88 -5.46
N HIS A 18 6.52 3.49 -6.52
CA HIS A 18 5.96 3.51 -7.86
C HIS A 18 6.06 2.10 -8.43
N ALA A 19 4.93 1.43 -8.51
CA ALA A 19 4.83 0.04 -8.94
C ALA A 19 5.73 -0.92 -8.13
N GLY A 20 6.10 -0.54 -6.90
CA GLY A 20 6.85 -1.39 -5.99
C GLY A 20 5.93 -2.30 -5.19
N ALA A 21 6.44 -2.85 -4.08
CA ALA A 21 5.70 -3.84 -3.30
C ALA A 21 4.39 -3.30 -2.72
N ASN A 22 4.37 -2.04 -2.27
CA ASN A 22 3.18 -1.48 -1.65
C ASN A 22 2.07 -1.22 -2.67
N GLU A 23 2.39 -0.48 -3.72
CA GLU A 23 1.41 -0.15 -4.76
C GLU A 23 0.92 -1.39 -5.48
N THR A 24 1.83 -2.30 -5.84
CA THR A 24 1.49 -3.54 -6.53
C THR A 24 0.63 -4.45 -5.65
N SER A 25 0.92 -4.52 -4.35
CA SER A 25 0.10 -5.32 -3.42
C SER A 25 -1.34 -4.83 -3.35
N ILE A 26 -1.56 -3.52 -3.40
CA ILE A 26 -2.91 -2.97 -3.42
C ILE A 26 -3.66 -3.42 -4.67
N VAL A 27 -3.00 -3.39 -5.83
CA VAL A 27 -3.61 -3.86 -7.08
C VAL A 27 -3.94 -5.35 -6.97
N MET A 28 -3.04 -6.16 -6.40
CA MET A 28 -3.29 -7.59 -6.21
C MET A 28 -4.49 -7.87 -5.30
N ALA A 29 -4.72 -7.02 -4.31
CA ALA A 29 -5.86 -7.18 -3.41
C ALA A 29 -7.19 -6.89 -4.10
N VAL A 30 -7.19 -5.95 -5.04
CA VAL A 30 -8.41 -5.48 -5.72
C VAL A 30 -8.64 -6.20 -7.06
N ARG A 31 -7.59 -6.33 -7.86
CA ARG A 31 -7.67 -6.90 -9.21
C ARG A 31 -6.40 -7.71 -9.49
N PRO A 32 -6.25 -8.90 -8.87
CA PRO A 32 -5.02 -9.68 -9.01
C PRO A 32 -4.68 -10.06 -10.46
N GLU A 33 -5.68 -10.16 -11.33
CA GLU A 33 -5.47 -10.50 -12.74
C GLU A 33 -4.70 -9.42 -13.52
N LEU A 34 -4.56 -8.21 -12.96
CA LEU A 34 -3.80 -7.14 -13.60
C LEU A 34 -2.31 -7.19 -13.31
N VAL A 35 -1.87 -8.08 -12.41
CA VAL A 35 -0.45 -8.18 -12.02
C VAL A 35 0.15 -9.44 -12.63
N ASP A 36 1.23 -9.27 -13.40
CA ASP A 36 1.94 -10.37 -14.04
C ASP A 36 3.42 -10.29 -13.67
N PHE A 37 3.85 -11.17 -12.75
CA PHE A 37 5.23 -11.22 -12.31
C PHE A 37 6.16 -11.91 -13.30
N SER A 38 5.62 -12.58 -14.33
CA SER A 38 6.46 -13.25 -15.32
C SER A 38 7.32 -12.26 -16.10
N GLN A 39 6.93 -11.00 -16.12
CA GLN A 39 7.66 -9.93 -16.79
C GLN A 39 8.74 -9.29 -15.92
N VAL A 40 8.80 -9.62 -14.64
CA VAL A 40 9.77 -9.04 -13.71
C VAL A 40 11.08 -9.82 -13.80
N LYS A 41 12.16 -9.10 -14.06
CA LYS A 41 13.50 -9.69 -14.13
C LYS A 41 13.97 -10.09 -12.74
N GLU A 42 14.83 -11.12 -12.66
CA GLU A 42 15.38 -11.57 -11.38
C GLU A 42 16.20 -10.48 -10.68
N ASP A 43 16.96 -9.69 -11.46
CA ASP A 43 17.75 -8.59 -10.93
C ASP A 43 16.92 -7.32 -10.93
N GLU A 44 16.34 -7.02 -9.78
CA GLU A 44 15.50 -5.84 -9.61
C GLU A 44 16.29 -4.51 -9.60
N SER A 45 17.61 -4.57 -9.52
CA SER A 45 18.43 -3.34 -9.53
C SER A 45 18.37 -2.61 -10.88
N ASN A 46 17.97 -3.29 -11.95
CA ASN A 46 17.90 -2.74 -13.30
C ASN A 46 16.48 -2.53 -13.80
N LEU A 47 15.49 -2.55 -12.93
CA LEU A 47 14.10 -2.34 -13.34
C LEU A 47 13.84 -0.89 -13.72
N ILE A 48 13.10 -0.70 -14.80
CA ILE A 48 12.71 0.61 -15.29
C ILE A 48 11.24 0.85 -14.94
N GLY A 49 10.93 2.03 -14.39
CA GLY A 49 9.57 2.38 -14.05
C GLY A 49 9.09 1.84 -12.70
N ILE A 50 9.99 1.24 -11.94
CA ILE A 50 9.69 0.74 -10.60
C ILE A 50 10.61 1.42 -9.60
N ALA A 51 10.06 1.99 -8.55
CA ALA A 51 10.83 2.64 -7.51
C ALA A 51 10.15 2.44 -6.16
N GLY A 52 10.94 2.13 -5.13
CA GLY A 52 10.40 1.93 -3.81
C GLY A 52 11.43 1.34 -2.87
N ARG A 53 11.06 1.26 -1.59
CA ARG A 53 11.92 0.73 -0.54
C ARG A 53 11.96 -0.80 -0.55
N HIS A 54 10.82 -1.42 -0.87
CA HIS A 54 10.69 -2.87 -0.83
C HIS A 54 10.62 -3.45 -2.25
N PRO A 55 11.28 -4.60 -2.48
CA PRO A 55 11.28 -5.23 -3.81
C PRO A 55 9.87 -5.58 -4.29
N VAL A 56 9.62 -5.36 -5.57
CA VAL A 56 8.31 -5.64 -6.15
C VAL A 56 7.91 -7.12 -6.00
N ARG A 57 8.90 -8.03 -5.94
CA ARG A 57 8.64 -9.46 -5.75
C ARG A 57 8.08 -9.79 -4.37
N GLU A 58 8.17 -8.88 -3.42
CA GLU A 58 7.57 -9.03 -2.10
C GLU A 58 6.09 -8.65 -2.09
N SER A 59 5.55 -8.20 -3.21
CA SER A 59 4.14 -7.88 -3.34
C SER A 59 3.27 -9.10 -3.08
N SER A 60 2.15 -8.90 -2.39
CA SER A 60 1.19 -9.97 -2.14
C SER A 60 -0.21 -9.42 -1.98
N GLU A 61 -1.19 -10.27 -2.30
CA GLU A 61 -2.59 -9.95 -2.07
C GLU A 61 -2.86 -9.73 -0.58
N ALA A 62 -2.25 -10.56 0.26
CA ALA A 62 -2.40 -10.45 1.72
C ALA A 62 -1.91 -9.08 2.23
N PHE A 63 -0.75 -8.64 1.78
CA PHE A 63 -0.23 -7.34 2.18
C PHE A 63 -1.10 -6.20 1.64
N GLY A 64 -1.60 -6.33 0.41
CA GLY A 64 -2.53 -5.35 -0.14
C GLY A 64 -3.80 -5.22 0.70
N ASN A 65 -4.34 -6.34 1.16
CA ASN A 65 -5.50 -6.35 2.05
C ASN A 65 -5.19 -5.69 3.40
N GLU A 66 -3.99 -5.91 3.96
CA GLU A 66 -3.56 -5.24 5.18
C GLU A 66 -3.53 -3.73 5.01
N ILE A 67 -2.97 -3.25 3.89
CA ILE A 67 -2.89 -1.83 3.57
C ILE A 67 -4.30 -1.23 3.49
N LEU A 68 -5.19 -1.88 2.75
CA LEU A 68 -6.55 -1.40 2.56
C LEU A 68 -7.33 -1.38 3.86
N GLU A 69 -7.21 -2.44 4.66
CA GLU A 69 -7.89 -2.53 5.95
C GLU A 69 -7.42 -1.43 6.91
N TYR A 70 -6.11 -1.24 7.01
CA TYR A 70 -5.55 -0.18 7.85
C TYR A 70 -6.01 1.21 7.37
N THR A 71 -5.99 1.42 6.06
CA THR A 71 -6.40 2.69 5.46
C THR A 71 -7.88 2.98 5.76
N MET A 72 -8.74 2.00 5.57
CA MET A 72 -10.17 2.16 5.85
C MET A 72 -10.44 2.49 7.31
N LYS A 73 -9.84 1.76 8.23
CA LYS A 73 -9.99 2.02 9.66
C LYS A 73 -9.57 3.44 10.04
N THR A 74 -8.40 3.84 9.53
CA THR A 74 -7.82 5.15 9.88
C THR A 74 -8.64 6.29 9.29
N LEU A 75 -9.10 6.15 8.05
CA LEU A 75 -9.92 7.17 7.40
C LEU A 75 -11.28 7.29 8.09
N ILE A 76 -11.92 6.18 8.42
CA ILE A 76 -13.20 6.19 9.11
C ILE A 76 -13.07 6.89 10.47
N ALA A 77 -12.05 6.54 11.24
CA ALA A 77 -11.79 7.17 12.54
C ALA A 77 -11.58 8.68 12.39
N GLY A 78 -10.81 9.10 11.37
CA GLY A 78 -10.57 10.51 11.10
C GLY A 78 -11.85 11.26 10.70
N ILE A 79 -12.69 10.65 9.90
CA ILE A 79 -13.97 11.23 9.49
C ILE A 79 -14.90 11.36 10.68
N GLU A 80 -15.02 10.34 11.51
CA GLU A 80 -15.86 10.36 12.71
C GLU A 80 -15.41 11.45 13.69
N GLU A 81 -14.11 11.59 13.89
CA GLU A 81 -13.55 12.65 14.75
C GLU A 81 -13.90 14.03 14.21
N THR A 82 -13.75 14.24 12.90
CA THR A 82 -14.05 15.51 12.26
C THR A 82 -15.54 15.86 12.38
N ILE A 83 -16.41 14.89 12.12
CA ILE A 83 -17.86 15.10 12.28
C ILE A 83 -18.23 15.39 13.75
N GLY A 84 -17.58 14.70 14.69
CA GLY A 84 -17.80 14.92 16.10
C GLY A 84 -17.44 16.34 16.53
N LYS A 85 -16.35 16.89 15.98
CA LYS A 85 -15.95 18.28 16.26
C LYS A 85 -16.95 19.28 15.71
N ASP A 86 -17.51 19.02 14.53
CA ASP A 86 -18.48 19.91 13.90
C ASP A 86 -19.81 19.96 14.65
N LYS A 87 -20.11 18.97 15.46
CA LYS A 87 -21.35 18.91 16.24
C LYS A 87 -21.27 19.70 17.54
N ASN A 88 -20.10 20.18 17.89
CA ASN A 88 -19.88 20.99 19.07
C ASN A 88 -19.78 22.49 18.70
#